data_01a89d6b6011286197aaeb5b3b94cb97
#
_entry.id   01a89d6b6011286197aaeb5b3b94cb97
#
_cell.length_a   1.000
_cell.length_b   1.000
_cell.length_c   1.000
_cell.angle_alpha   90.00
_cell.angle_beta   90.00
_cell.angle_gamma   90.00
#
_symmetry.space_group_name_H-M   'P 1'
#
loop_
_entity.id
_entity.type
_entity.pdbx_description
1 polymer ?
#
loop_
_entity_poly.entity_id
_entity_poly.type
_entity_poly.pdbx_seq_one_letter_code
_entity_poly.pdbx_strand_id
1 'polypeptide(L)'
;MKILFPLILTVILSLSAFTAKAERLVLVGASYGKNIVAITDAKGDVLWSHKTAGPQRGHTGHHDVHMLPNGNILFHDTWTTLKEITLDKKVVWQYDCANSNGNKGKRVDVHAFARLPNGNTRIVESSVGRVIEVDKDGKLKHQFALKPGGTTSSRWARATDKGTFLVCSERPGVVTEYDVKDGKVVWDYLINTRVYGAMRLKNGNTLIASGSGNSVVEVSPEKKVVWEIKGKVPGTEVNLKWMTC
;
A
#
# COMPACT_ATOMS: atom_id res chain seq x y z
N MET A 1 59.08 -39.66 41.47
CA MET A 1 58.12 -38.51 41.39
C MET A 1 57.71 -38.35 39.91
N LYS A 2 56.56 -38.92 39.52
CA LYS A 2 56.10 -38.90 38.14
C LYS A 2 55.13 -37.70 38.00
N ILE A 3 55.50 -36.71 37.16
CA ILE A 3 54.67 -35.55 36.85
C ILE A 3 53.76 -35.95 35.72
N LEU A 4 52.44 -36.05 36.00
CA LEU A 4 51.40 -36.17 34.97
C LEU A 4 51.07 -34.77 34.43
N PHE A 5 51.24 -34.56 33.11
CA PHE A 5 50.70 -33.41 32.39
C PHE A 5 49.24 -33.70 31.97
N PRO A 6 48.28 -32.81 32.23
CA PRO A 6 46.93 -33.00 31.71
C PRO A 6 46.90 -32.59 30.25
N LEU A 7 46.42 -33.49 29.43
CA LEU A 7 46.13 -33.26 28.00
C LEU A 7 44.87 -32.39 27.89
N ILE A 8 45.04 -31.11 27.55
CA ILE A 8 43.88 -30.21 27.26
C ILE A 8 43.42 -30.50 25.84
N LEU A 9 42.27 -31.16 25.73
CA LEU A 9 41.60 -31.42 24.47
C LEU A 9 40.82 -30.16 24.07
N THR A 10 41.37 -29.33 23.17
CA THR A 10 40.67 -28.16 22.62
C THR A 10 39.68 -28.63 21.55
N VAL A 11 38.41 -28.68 21.89
CA VAL A 11 37.34 -28.92 20.94
C VAL A 11 37.10 -27.63 20.18
N ILE A 12 37.56 -27.55 18.92
CA ILE A 12 37.22 -26.47 18.00
C ILE A 12 35.81 -26.76 17.43
N LEU A 13 34.79 -26.15 18.02
CA LEU A 13 33.47 -26.10 17.37
C LEU A 13 33.56 -25.13 16.18
N SER A 14 33.64 -25.67 14.97
CA SER A 14 33.41 -24.90 13.76
C SER A 14 31.92 -24.55 13.67
N LEU A 15 31.56 -23.34 14.09
CA LEU A 15 30.26 -22.76 13.73
C LEU A 15 30.29 -22.51 12.22
N SER A 16 29.74 -23.45 11.44
CA SER A 16 29.30 -23.17 10.09
C SER A 16 28.11 -22.21 10.18
N ALA A 17 28.36 -20.93 9.91
CA ALA A 17 27.30 -19.97 9.75
C ALA A 17 26.49 -20.40 8.53
N PHE A 18 25.36 -21.07 8.76
CA PHE A 18 24.32 -21.22 7.74
C PHE A 18 23.77 -19.82 7.47
N THR A 19 24.26 -19.17 6.41
CA THR A 19 23.57 -18.02 5.82
C THR A 19 22.31 -18.56 5.16
N ALA A 20 21.23 -18.65 5.91
CA ALA A 20 19.92 -18.88 5.34
C ALA A 20 19.66 -17.72 4.37
N LYS A 21 19.66 -18.01 3.07
CA LYS A 21 19.26 -17.04 2.06
C LYS A 21 17.84 -16.66 2.38
N ALA A 22 17.59 -15.40 2.77
CA ALA A 22 16.24 -14.95 3.08
C ALA A 22 15.33 -15.22 1.86
N GLU A 23 14.36 -16.09 2.05
CA GLU A 23 13.40 -16.42 1.01
C GLU A 23 12.48 -15.21 0.79
N ARG A 24 12.33 -14.78 -0.46
CA ARG A 24 11.43 -13.67 -0.78
C ARG A 24 9.99 -14.14 -0.70
N LEU A 25 9.23 -13.52 0.21
CA LEU A 25 7.79 -13.71 0.30
C LEU A 25 7.06 -12.51 -0.34
N VAL A 26 5.94 -12.77 -0.99
CA VAL A 26 5.12 -11.75 -1.63
C VAL A 26 3.71 -11.80 -1.05
N LEU A 27 3.26 -10.67 -0.47
CA LEU A 27 1.88 -10.52 -0.02
C LEU A 27 1.03 -10.01 -1.20
N VAL A 28 -0.05 -10.73 -1.51
CA VAL A 28 -0.90 -10.50 -2.69
C VAL A 28 -2.35 -10.35 -2.27
N GLY A 29 -3.00 -9.29 -2.76
CA GLY A 29 -4.46 -9.17 -2.74
C GLY A 29 -5.03 -9.51 -4.12
N ALA A 30 -5.77 -10.61 -4.24
CA ALA A 30 -6.35 -11.04 -5.50
C ALA A 30 -7.80 -10.61 -5.64
N SER A 31 -8.13 -10.05 -6.82
CA SER A 31 -9.44 -9.54 -7.18
C SER A 31 -10.14 -10.40 -8.27
N TYR A 32 -11.20 -9.88 -8.86
CA TYR A 32 -11.94 -10.49 -9.96
C TYR A 32 -12.47 -11.90 -9.64
N GLY A 33 -13.24 -11.99 -8.55
CA GLY A 33 -13.95 -13.21 -8.15
C GLY A 33 -13.13 -14.19 -7.30
N LYS A 34 -11.84 -13.96 -7.10
CA LYS A 34 -11.03 -14.79 -6.20
C LYS A 34 -11.24 -14.43 -4.73
N ASN A 35 -11.30 -13.12 -4.41
CA ASN A 35 -11.54 -12.58 -3.06
C ASN A 35 -10.64 -13.22 -2.00
N ILE A 36 -9.35 -13.18 -2.23
CA ILE A 36 -8.36 -13.73 -1.31
C ILE A 36 -7.22 -12.74 -1.05
N VAL A 37 -6.66 -12.82 0.13
CA VAL A 37 -5.33 -12.32 0.46
C VAL A 37 -4.42 -13.53 0.63
N ALA A 38 -3.24 -13.51 0.03
CA ALA A 38 -2.33 -14.64 0.05
C ALA A 38 -0.88 -14.20 0.27
N ILE A 39 -0.08 -15.11 0.83
CA ILE A 39 1.38 -15.01 0.85
C ILE A 39 1.91 -16.10 -0.07
N THR A 40 2.76 -15.72 -1.01
CA THR A 40 3.41 -16.64 -1.92
C THR A 40 4.92 -16.60 -1.74
N ASP A 41 5.60 -17.65 -2.17
CA ASP A 41 7.04 -17.64 -2.36
C ASP A 41 7.44 -16.86 -3.64
N ALA A 42 8.73 -16.84 -3.95
CA ALA A 42 9.27 -16.20 -5.14
C ALA A 42 8.88 -16.90 -6.45
N LYS A 43 8.39 -18.12 -6.41
CA LYS A 43 7.91 -18.89 -7.57
C LYS A 43 6.42 -18.67 -7.82
N GLY A 44 5.71 -18.08 -6.85
CA GLY A 44 4.26 -17.88 -6.89
C GLY A 44 3.47 -18.99 -6.22
N ASP A 45 4.12 -19.96 -5.56
CA ASP A 45 3.42 -21.01 -4.81
C ASP A 45 2.78 -20.40 -3.56
N VAL A 46 1.49 -20.71 -3.33
CA VAL A 46 0.72 -20.15 -2.22
C VAL A 46 1.10 -20.87 -0.92
N LEU A 47 1.71 -20.14 0.00
CA LEU A 47 2.09 -20.64 1.32
C LEU A 47 1.01 -20.42 2.38
N TRP A 48 0.24 -19.34 2.22
CA TRP A 48 -0.85 -18.97 3.11
C TRP A 48 -1.92 -18.20 2.34
N SER A 49 -3.19 -18.39 2.70
CA SER A 49 -4.26 -17.57 2.13
C SER A 49 -5.43 -17.38 3.10
N HIS A 50 -6.16 -16.29 2.92
CA HIS A 50 -7.39 -15.97 3.62
C HIS A 50 -8.45 -15.50 2.63
N LYS A 51 -9.64 -16.12 2.67
CA LYS A 51 -10.79 -15.71 1.85
C LYS A 51 -11.42 -14.48 2.50
N THR A 52 -11.62 -13.43 1.70
CA THR A 52 -12.30 -12.21 2.13
C THR A 52 -13.78 -12.27 1.76
N ALA A 53 -14.62 -11.44 2.38
CA ALA A 53 -16.04 -11.36 2.07
C ALA A 53 -16.27 -10.88 0.63
N GLY A 54 -15.31 -10.15 0.08
CA GLY A 54 -15.39 -9.59 -1.25
C GLY A 54 -16.26 -8.34 -1.33
N PRO A 55 -16.32 -7.70 -2.49
CA PRO A 55 -17.11 -6.49 -2.66
C PRO A 55 -18.59 -6.82 -2.77
N GLN A 56 -19.38 -5.95 -2.20
CA GLN A 56 -20.84 -6.04 -2.27
C GLN A 56 -21.41 -5.55 -3.62
N ARG A 57 -20.59 -5.02 -4.51
CA ARG A 57 -20.97 -4.47 -5.83
C ARG A 57 -19.91 -4.77 -6.89
N GLY A 58 -20.28 -5.46 -7.91
CA GLY A 58 -19.82 -5.64 -9.29
C GLY A 58 -18.33 -5.71 -9.66
N HIS A 59 -17.43 -4.94 -9.14
CA HIS A 59 -16.00 -5.00 -9.42
C HIS A 59 -15.22 -5.23 -8.13
N THR A 60 -14.52 -6.33 -8.12
CA THR A 60 -13.85 -6.89 -6.98
C THR A 60 -12.38 -6.55 -7.05
N GLY A 61 -11.86 -5.82 -6.10
CA GLY A 61 -10.44 -5.57 -6.05
C GLY A 61 -9.98 -5.31 -4.64
N HIS A 62 -8.98 -6.04 -4.22
CA HIS A 62 -8.14 -5.58 -3.13
C HIS A 62 -7.25 -4.49 -3.69
N HIS A 63 -7.58 -3.24 -3.37
CA HIS A 63 -6.77 -2.10 -3.82
C HIS A 63 -5.53 -1.89 -2.95
N ASP A 64 -5.56 -2.40 -1.72
CA ASP A 64 -4.45 -2.26 -0.78
C ASP A 64 -4.40 -3.44 0.20
N VAL A 65 -3.19 -3.85 0.56
CA VAL A 65 -2.92 -4.89 1.53
C VAL A 65 -1.54 -4.66 2.15
N HIS A 66 -1.44 -4.83 3.47
CA HIS A 66 -0.20 -4.56 4.21
C HIS A 66 0.15 -5.69 5.17
N MET A 67 1.40 -6.14 5.13
CA MET A 67 2.01 -6.85 6.24
C MET A 67 2.45 -5.82 7.27
N LEU A 68 1.92 -5.92 8.47
CA LEU A 68 2.26 -5.01 9.57
C LEU A 68 3.54 -5.47 10.29
N PRO A 69 4.25 -4.57 11.00
CA PRO A 69 5.46 -4.95 11.74
C PRO A 69 5.26 -6.04 12.80
N ASN A 70 4.04 -6.21 13.30
CA ASN A 70 3.67 -7.26 14.26
C ASN A 70 3.37 -8.62 13.59
N GLY A 71 3.53 -8.73 12.27
CA GLY A 71 3.23 -9.93 11.48
C GLY A 71 1.76 -10.11 11.11
N ASN A 72 0.87 -9.21 11.51
CA ASN A 72 -0.54 -9.25 11.13
C ASN A 72 -0.72 -8.69 9.71
N ILE A 73 -1.86 -9.03 9.10
CA ILE A 73 -2.22 -8.55 7.76
C ILE A 73 -3.39 -7.59 7.88
N LEU A 74 -3.22 -6.36 7.36
CA LEU A 74 -4.26 -5.35 7.24
C LEU A 74 -4.73 -5.29 5.78
N PHE A 75 -6.03 -5.43 5.54
CA PHE A 75 -6.60 -5.54 4.19
C PHE A 75 -8.06 -5.08 4.12
N HIS A 76 -8.57 -4.93 2.90
CA HIS A 76 -10.00 -4.81 2.64
C HIS A 76 -10.69 -6.17 2.75
N ASP A 77 -11.70 -6.29 3.64
CA ASP A 77 -12.61 -7.43 3.60
C ASP A 77 -13.77 -7.20 2.64
N THR A 78 -14.24 -5.95 2.56
CA THR A 78 -15.20 -5.43 1.57
C THR A 78 -14.72 -4.06 1.06
N TRP A 79 -15.48 -3.41 0.18
CA TRP A 79 -15.19 -2.03 -0.27
C TRP A 79 -15.13 -0.99 0.86
N THR A 80 -15.76 -1.27 1.98
CA THR A 80 -15.92 -0.32 3.08
C THR A 80 -15.45 -0.86 4.42
N THR A 81 -15.11 -2.14 4.50
CA THR A 81 -14.65 -2.77 5.74
C THR A 81 -13.18 -3.13 5.64
N LEU A 82 -12.41 -2.60 6.57
CA LEU A 82 -11.01 -2.96 6.79
C LEU A 82 -10.90 -3.96 7.93
N LYS A 83 -10.00 -4.93 7.79
CA LYS A 83 -9.67 -5.90 8.85
C LYS A 83 -8.17 -6.05 9.03
N GLU A 84 -7.76 -6.23 10.28
CA GLU A 84 -6.46 -6.75 10.64
C GLU A 84 -6.63 -8.15 11.21
N ILE A 85 -5.90 -9.12 10.66
CA ILE A 85 -5.92 -10.50 11.13
C ILE A 85 -4.50 -11.00 11.43
N THR A 86 -4.40 -11.95 12.34
CA THR A 86 -3.19 -12.74 12.55
C THR A 86 -2.99 -13.76 11.42
N LEU A 87 -1.81 -14.37 11.34
CA LEU A 87 -1.57 -15.48 10.41
C LEU A 87 -2.46 -16.71 10.73
N ASP A 88 -2.91 -16.86 11.99
CA ASP A 88 -3.90 -17.85 12.39
C ASP A 88 -5.34 -17.45 12.01
N LYS A 89 -5.50 -16.37 11.23
CA LYS A 89 -6.79 -15.86 10.72
C LYS A 89 -7.74 -15.32 11.78
N LYS A 90 -7.25 -15.00 12.99
CA LYS A 90 -8.03 -14.35 14.03
C LYS A 90 -8.14 -12.85 13.73
N VAL A 91 -9.36 -12.32 13.68
CA VAL A 91 -9.59 -10.87 13.55
C VAL A 91 -9.20 -10.20 14.88
N VAL A 92 -8.25 -9.26 14.80
CA VAL A 92 -7.77 -8.48 15.97
C VAL A 92 -8.21 -7.02 15.90
N TRP A 93 -8.59 -6.53 14.72
CA TRP A 93 -9.16 -5.21 14.52
C TRP A 93 -10.06 -5.20 13.29
N GLN A 94 -11.13 -4.40 13.35
CA GLN A 94 -12.05 -4.18 12.24
C GLN A 94 -12.58 -2.75 12.27
N TYR A 95 -12.80 -2.17 11.09
CA TYR A 95 -13.39 -0.85 10.94
C TYR A 95 -14.36 -0.82 9.76
N ASP A 96 -15.60 -0.40 10.03
CA ASP A 96 -16.65 -0.22 9.02
C ASP A 96 -16.73 1.27 8.63
N CYS A 97 -16.10 1.61 7.52
CA CYS A 97 -16.09 2.98 7.00
C CYS A 97 -17.49 3.47 6.62
N ALA A 98 -18.38 2.57 6.17
CA ALA A 98 -19.71 2.96 5.70
C ALA A 98 -20.63 3.44 6.83
N ASN A 99 -20.44 2.90 8.02
CA ASN A 99 -21.30 3.20 9.17
C ASN A 99 -20.64 4.08 10.25
N SER A 100 -19.38 4.49 10.01
CA SER A 100 -18.58 5.23 10.97
C SER A 100 -18.40 6.70 10.59
N ASN A 101 -18.13 7.53 11.59
CA ASN A 101 -17.66 8.94 11.45
C ASN A 101 -18.49 9.79 10.47
N GLY A 102 -19.83 9.68 10.54
CA GLY A 102 -20.77 10.47 9.75
C GLY A 102 -21.00 9.98 8.33
N ASN A 103 -20.63 8.74 8.01
CA ASN A 103 -20.79 8.15 6.67
C ASN A 103 -22.11 7.41 6.46
N LYS A 104 -22.89 7.14 7.52
CA LYS A 104 -24.15 6.40 7.40
C LYS A 104 -25.05 6.98 6.31
N GLY A 105 -25.48 6.14 5.37
CA GLY A 105 -26.29 6.52 4.23
C GLY A 105 -25.54 7.15 3.04
N LYS A 106 -24.22 7.35 3.16
CA LYS A 106 -23.39 7.84 2.06
C LYS A 106 -22.73 6.70 1.30
N ARG A 107 -22.39 6.95 0.04
CA ARG A 107 -21.47 6.09 -0.67
C ARG A 107 -20.05 6.27 -0.10
N VAL A 108 -19.43 5.18 0.29
CA VAL A 108 -18.04 5.16 0.75
C VAL A 108 -17.27 4.14 -0.07
N ASP A 109 -16.21 4.58 -0.74
CA ASP A 109 -15.26 3.70 -1.42
C ASP A 109 -13.89 3.94 -0.78
N VAL A 110 -13.26 2.91 -0.26
CA VAL A 110 -11.92 2.96 0.31
C VAL A 110 -10.96 2.25 -0.63
N HIS A 111 -9.90 2.93 -1.05
CA HIS A 111 -8.91 2.35 -1.97
C HIS A 111 -7.49 2.32 -1.40
N ALA A 112 -7.23 3.13 -0.38
CA ALA A 112 -5.92 3.17 0.28
C ALA A 112 -6.07 3.38 1.78
N PHE A 113 -5.21 2.71 2.53
CA PHE A 113 -5.12 2.84 3.99
C PHE A 113 -3.72 2.46 4.45
N ALA A 114 -3.36 2.84 5.66
CA ALA A 114 -2.11 2.44 6.29
C ALA A 114 -2.21 2.48 7.80
N ARG A 115 -1.60 1.50 8.49
CA ARG A 115 -1.34 1.58 9.91
C ARG A 115 -0.17 2.52 10.14
N LEU A 116 -0.35 3.51 11.01
CA LEU A 116 0.67 4.49 11.36
C LEU A 116 1.52 3.99 12.54
N PRO A 117 2.75 4.53 12.72
CA PRO A 117 3.60 4.14 13.85
C PRO A 117 2.99 4.40 15.24
N ASN A 118 2.08 5.38 15.36
CA ASN A 118 1.35 5.66 16.59
C ASN A 118 0.18 4.69 16.86
N GLY A 119 -0.02 3.67 16.01
CA GLY A 119 -1.10 2.68 16.12
C GLY A 119 -2.42 3.09 15.47
N ASN A 120 -2.59 4.35 15.07
CA ASN A 120 -3.78 4.80 14.34
C ASN A 120 -3.80 4.25 12.92
N THR A 121 -4.97 4.26 12.28
CA THR A 121 -5.14 3.88 10.87
C THR A 121 -5.54 5.09 10.05
N ARG A 122 -4.75 5.43 9.04
CA ARG A 122 -5.11 6.45 8.05
C ARG A 122 -5.86 5.79 6.91
N ILE A 123 -6.97 6.40 6.48
CA ILE A 123 -7.90 5.82 5.50
C ILE A 123 -8.28 6.91 4.50
N VAL A 124 -8.23 6.58 3.21
CA VAL A 124 -8.70 7.46 2.14
C VAL A 124 -10.13 7.05 1.78
N GLU A 125 -11.09 7.87 2.19
CA GLU A 125 -12.51 7.72 1.85
C GLU A 125 -12.80 8.43 0.53
N SER A 126 -12.54 7.74 -0.57
CA SER A 126 -12.51 8.28 -1.92
C SER A 126 -13.82 8.96 -2.31
N SER A 127 -14.97 8.27 -2.18
CA SER A 127 -16.28 8.83 -2.58
C SER A 127 -16.77 9.92 -1.63
N VAL A 128 -16.26 9.97 -0.40
CA VAL A 128 -16.56 11.04 0.57
C VAL A 128 -15.66 12.26 0.32
N GLY A 129 -14.52 12.05 -0.28
CA GLY A 129 -13.55 13.10 -0.61
C GLY A 129 -12.72 13.57 0.57
N ARG A 130 -12.29 12.66 1.43
CA ARG A 130 -11.47 12.99 2.58
C ARG A 130 -10.46 11.89 2.93
N VAL A 131 -9.45 12.27 3.68
CA VAL A 131 -8.58 11.37 4.43
C VAL A 131 -8.97 11.48 5.90
N ILE A 132 -9.11 10.34 6.56
CA ILE A 132 -9.34 10.26 8.00
C ILE A 132 -8.21 9.49 8.68
N GLU A 133 -8.04 9.74 9.97
CA GLU A 133 -7.21 8.97 10.87
C GLU A 133 -8.06 8.54 12.06
N VAL A 134 -8.12 7.23 12.31
CA VAL A 134 -8.88 6.64 13.42
C VAL A 134 -7.94 5.88 14.35
N ASP A 135 -8.25 5.90 15.65
CA ASP A 135 -7.52 5.10 16.64
C ASP A 135 -7.93 3.61 16.61
N LYS A 136 -7.36 2.83 17.51
CA LYS A 136 -7.66 1.39 17.64
C LYS A 136 -9.14 1.08 17.92
N ASP A 137 -9.87 2.03 18.51
CA ASP A 137 -11.29 1.90 18.83
C ASP A 137 -12.20 2.46 17.73
N GLY A 138 -11.63 2.87 16.59
CA GLY A 138 -12.33 3.45 15.44
C GLY A 138 -12.76 4.91 15.63
N LYS A 139 -12.30 5.58 16.68
CA LYS A 139 -12.60 6.98 16.96
C LYS A 139 -11.78 7.90 16.06
N LEU A 140 -12.45 8.87 15.43
CA LEU A 140 -11.80 9.88 14.59
C LEU A 140 -10.83 10.72 15.41
N LYS A 141 -9.58 10.78 14.97
CA LYS A 141 -8.50 11.56 15.57
C LYS A 141 -8.13 12.77 14.72
N HIS A 142 -8.16 12.61 13.41
CA HIS A 142 -7.82 13.65 12.47
C HIS A 142 -8.53 13.44 11.14
N GLN A 143 -8.78 14.51 10.39
CA GLN A 143 -9.26 14.45 9.02
C GLN A 143 -8.89 15.70 8.24
N PHE A 144 -8.78 15.55 6.93
CA PHE A 144 -8.72 16.67 5.99
C PHE A 144 -9.43 16.33 4.68
N ALA A 145 -9.96 17.36 4.01
CA ALA A 145 -10.61 17.19 2.72
C ALA A 145 -9.59 16.97 1.60
N LEU A 146 -9.93 16.11 0.65
CA LEU A 146 -9.20 16.03 -0.61
C LEU A 146 -9.59 17.20 -1.51
N LYS A 147 -8.66 17.65 -2.35
CA LYS A 147 -8.88 18.75 -3.30
C LYS A 147 -10.09 18.45 -4.19
N PRO A 148 -10.99 19.41 -4.40
CA PRO A 148 -12.11 19.27 -5.34
C PRO A 148 -11.63 18.84 -6.74
N GLY A 149 -12.41 17.95 -7.39
CA GLY A 149 -12.05 17.39 -8.71
C GLY A 149 -11.23 16.10 -8.66
N GLY A 150 -10.56 15.79 -7.55
CA GLY A 150 -9.87 14.51 -7.33
C GLY A 150 -10.53 13.61 -6.30
N THR A 151 -11.64 14.03 -5.73
CA THR A 151 -12.20 13.48 -4.49
C THR A 151 -12.89 12.14 -4.65
N THR A 152 -13.56 11.90 -5.77
CA THR A 152 -14.44 10.73 -5.95
C THR A 152 -13.77 9.53 -6.62
N SER A 153 -12.50 9.65 -6.95
CA SER A 153 -11.76 8.62 -7.69
C SER A 153 -10.30 8.49 -7.26
N SER A 154 -9.98 8.82 -6.00
CA SER A 154 -8.67 8.52 -5.46
C SER A 154 -8.45 7.02 -5.39
N ARG A 155 -7.28 6.55 -5.83
CA ARG A 155 -6.97 5.14 -5.97
C ARG A 155 -5.87 4.71 -5.00
N TRP A 156 -4.73 5.28 -5.10
CA TRP A 156 -3.57 4.91 -4.31
C TRP A 156 -3.07 6.12 -3.50
N ALA A 157 -2.62 5.88 -2.30
CA ALA A 157 -2.08 6.95 -1.47
C ALA A 157 -1.03 6.41 -0.49
N ARG A 158 0.06 7.16 -0.33
CA ARG A 158 1.16 6.78 0.57
C ARG A 158 1.76 8.00 1.26
N ALA A 159 2.24 7.78 2.48
CA ALA A 159 3.12 8.75 3.13
C ALA A 159 4.42 8.89 2.35
N THR A 160 4.99 10.09 2.36
CA THR A 160 6.34 10.36 1.87
C THR A 160 7.33 10.39 3.03
N ASP A 161 8.62 10.29 2.75
CA ASP A 161 9.67 10.40 3.77
C ASP A 161 9.69 11.79 4.46
N LYS A 162 9.04 12.79 3.86
CA LYS A 162 8.89 14.15 4.41
C LYS A 162 7.69 14.29 5.36
N GLY A 163 6.93 13.20 5.59
CA GLY A 163 5.73 13.21 6.44
C GLY A 163 4.49 13.81 5.76
N THR A 164 4.54 14.08 4.46
CA THR A 164 3.39 14.46 3.64
C THR A 164 2.65 13.22 3.12
N PHE A 165 1.55 13.40 2.41
CA PHE A 165 0.72 12.32 1.93
C PHE A 165 0.41 12.50 0.44
N LEU A 166 0.91 11.57 -0.39
CA LEU A 166 0.74 11.58 -1.84
C LEU A 166 -0.50 10.78 -2.21
N VAL A 167 -1.43 11.36 -2.96
CA VAL A 167 -2.70 10.76 -3.37
C VAL A 167 -2.82 10.79 -4.89
N CYS A 168 -3.12 9.63 -5.47
CA CYS A 168 -3.42 9.48 -6.89
C CYS A 168 -4.92 9.54 -7.12
N SER A 169 -5.37 10.43 -7.99
CA SER A 169 -6.77 10.55 -8.40
C SER A 169 -6.93 10.13 -9.86
N GLU A 170 -7.70 9.05 -10.09
CA GLU A 170 -7.92 8.48 -11.42
C GLU A 170 -8.46 9.51 -12.40
N ARG A 171 -9.39 10.34 -11.93
CA ARG A 171 -10.00 11.43 -12.69
C ARG A 171 -9.98 12.70 -11.85
N PRO A 172 -9.38 13.76 -12.37
CA PRO A 172 -8.97 14.06 -13.77
C PRO A 172 -7.58 13.53 -14.15
N GLY A 173 -6.94 12.63 -13.38
CA GLY A 173 -5.59 12.14 -13.62
C GLY A 173 -4.55 13.05 -12.98
N VAL A 174 -4.70 13.28 -11.69
CA VAL A 174 -3.82 14.15 -10.90
C VAL A 174 -3.19 13.37 -9.74
N VAL A 175 -1.92 13.65 -9.51
CA VAL A 175 -1.21 13.27 -8.30
C VAL A 175 -1.12 14.51 -7.41
N THR A 176 -1.58 14.42 -6.18
CA THR A 176 -1.59 15.55 -5.24
C THR A 176 -0.89 15.15 -3.95
N GLU A 177 0.02 15.99 -3.48
CA GLU A 177 0.70 15.84 -2.20
C GLU A 177 0.09 16.83 -1.20
N TYR A 178 -0.28 16.30 -0.04
CA TYR A 178 -0.90 17.04 1.05
C TYR A 178 0.01 17.14 2.26
N ASP A 179 0.05 18.29 2.91
CA ASP A 179 0.46 18.36 4.31
C ASP A 179 -0.59 17.62 5.15
N VAL A 180 -0.15 16.66 5.95
CA VAL A 180 -1.08 15.84 6.75
C VAL A 180 -1.67 16.59 7.94
N LYS A 181 -1.12 17.73 8.34
CA LYS A 181 -1.58 18.49 9.50
C LYS A 181 -2.86 19.27 9.21
N ASP A 182 -2.93 19.89 8.05
CA ASP A 182 -4.04 20.79 7.70
C ASP A 182 -4.68 20.48 6.33
N GLY A 183 -4.16 19.47 5.60
CA GLY A 183 -4.66 19.08 4.30
C GLY A 183 -4.32 20.06 3.18
N LYS A 184 -3.40 21.00 3.40
CA LYS A 184 -2.97 21.89 2.32
C LYS A 184 -2.22 21.13 1.25
N VAL A 185 -2.49 21.48 0.00
CA VAL A 185 -1.75 20.98 -1.16
C VAL A 185 -0.37 21.62 -1.18
N VAL A 186 0.68 20.81 -1.10
CA VAL A 186 2.07 21.26 -1.17
C VAL A 186 2.69 21.01 -2.54
N TRP A 187 2.14 20.08 -3.30
CA TRP A 187 2.53 19.82 -4.69
C TRP A 187 1.40 19.09 -5.43
N ASP A 188 1.25 19.31 -6.71
CA ASP A 188 0.36 18.54 -7.57
C ASP A 188 0.92 18.42 -8.99
N TYR A 189 0.48 17.40 -9.73
CA TYR A 189 0.82 17.22 -11.13
C TYR A 189 -0.36 16.61 -11.89
N LEU A 190 -0.83 17.31 -12.93
CA LEU A 190 -1.89 16.86 -13.81
C LEU A 190 -1.28 16.17 -15.04
N ILE A 191 -1.53 14.87 -15.20
CA ILE A 191 -0.99 14.09 -16.32
C ILE A 191 -1.99 13.91 -17.47
N ASN A 192 -3.23 14.39 -17.33
CA ASN A 192 -4.30 14.32 -18.34
C ASN A 192 -4.68 12.89 -18.79
N THR A 193 -4.39 11.90 -17.97
CA THR A 193 -4.78 10.49 -18.18
C THR A 193 -5.05 9.86 -16.84
N ARG A 194 -5.66 8.68 -16.79
CA ARG A 194 -5.96 8.03 -15.51
C ARG A 194 -4.68 7.69 -14.76
N VAL A 195 -4.63 8.01 -13.46
CA VAL A 195 -3.50 7.70 -12.56
C VAL A 195 -3.96 6.72 -11.50
N TYR A 196 -3.19 5.67 -11.32
CA TYR A 196 -3.48 4.65 -10.32
C TYR A 196 -2.39 4.52 -9.25
N GLY A 197 -1.15 4.87 -9.53
CA GLY A 197 -0.06 4.80 -8.58
C GLY A 197 0.95 5.93 -8.76
N ALA A 198 1.55 6.38 -7.66
CA ALA A 198 2.68 7.31 -7.67
C ALA A 198 3.58 7.08 -6.45
N MET A 199 4.86 7.34 -6.61
CA MET A 199 5.85 7.18 -5.57
C MET A 199 6.80 8.39 -5.55
N ARG A 200 7.01 8.97 -4.38
CA ARG A 200 8.06 9.96 -4.19
C ARG A 200 9.41 9.25 -4.09
N LEU A 201 10.33 9.63 -4.95
CA LEU A 201 11.69 9.08 -4.98
C LEU A 201 12.61 9.83 -4.02
N LYS A 202 13.74 9.22 -3.66
CA LYS A 202 14.73 9.82 -2.76
C LYS A 202 15.36 11.11 -3.32
N ASN A 203 15.45 11.23 -4.65
CA ASN A 203 15.93 12.44 -5.30
C ASN A 203 14.91 13.60 -5.32
N GLY A 204 13.71 13.38 -4.76
CA GLY A 204 12.62 14.35 -4.71
C GLY A 204 11.67 14.31 -5.90
N ASN A 205 11.99 13.56 -6.95
CA ASN A 205 11.11 13.36 -8.09
C ASN A 205 9.92 12.46 -7.73
N THR A 206 8.90 12.44 -8.57
CA THR A 206 7.72 11.56 -8.41
C THR A 206 7.63 10.63 -9.60
N LEU A 207 7.68 9.32 -9.35
CA LEU A 207 7.37 8.31 -10.35
C LEU A 207 5.85 8.12 -10.39
N ILE A 208 5.23 8.16 -11.58
CA ILE A 208 3.78 8.09 -11.77
C ILE A 208 3.44 7.00 -12.78
N ALA A 209 2.55 6.09 -12.38
CA ALA A 209 1.97 5.07 -13.26
C ALA A 209 0.69 5.62 -13.92
N SER A 210 0.78 5.86 -15.21
CA SER A 210 -0.29 6.43 -16.02
C SER A 210 -1.14 5.32 -16.64
N GLY A 211 -2.22 4.93 -15.97
CA GLY A 211 -3.07 3.79 -16.34
C GLY A 211 -3.43 3.73 -17.81
N SER A 212 -4.35 4.57 -18.27
CA SER A 212 -4.78 4.61 -19.68
C SER A 212 -3.78 5.31 -20.61
N GLY A 213 -2.78 6.00 -20.08
CA GLY A 213 -1.68 6.57 -20.85
C GLY A 213 -0.65 5.53 -21.28
N ASN A 214 -0.70 4.32 -20.72
CA ASN A 214 0.25 3.23 -20.99
C ASN A 214 1.71 3.67 -20.82
N SER A 215 1.97 4.52 -19.82
CA SER A 215 3.30 5.06 -19.54
C SER A 215 3.62 5.08 -18.06
N VAL A 216 4.89 5.12 -17.76
CA VAL A 216 5.43 5.48 -16.45
C VAL A 216 6.30 6.71 -16.68
N VAL A 217 6.05 7.75 -15.89
CA VAL A 217 6.78 9.03 -15.99
C VAL A 217 7.46 9.37 -14.67
N GLU A 218 8.62 9.97 -14.73
CA GLU A 218 9.28 10.60 -13.59
C GLU A 218 9.20 12.12 -13.75
N VAL A 219 8.65 12.78 -12.73
CA VAL A 219 8.38 14.21 -12.74
C VAL A 219 9.17 14.87 -11.62
N SER A 220 9.91 15.94 -11.95
CA SER A 220 10.67 16.71 -10.96
C SER A 220 9.76 17.51 -10.02
N PRO A 221 10.28 18.04 -8.88
CA PRO A 221 9.55 18.96 -8.01
C PRO A 221 9.01 20.19 -8.76
N GLU A 222 9.71 20.66 -9.79
CA GLU A 222 9.34 21.79 -10.67
C GLU A 222 8.32 21.39 -11.74
N LYS A 223 7.75 20.17 -11.64
CA LYS A 223 6.70 19.65 -12.53
C LYS A 223 7.17 19.42 -13.98
N LYS A 224 8.47 19.15 -14.17
CA LYS A 224 9.04 18.78 -15.48
C LYS A 224 9.15 17.27 -15.57
N VAL A 225 8.74 16.69 -16.70
CA VAL A 225 9.03 15.28 -17.01
C VAL A 225 10.52 15.16 -17.29
N VAL A 226 11.21 14.36 -16.47
CA VAL A 226 12.66 14.11 -16.58
C VAL A 226 12.98 12.74 -17.15
N TRP A 227 12.02 11.82 -17.10
CA TRP A 227 12.10 10.50 -17.71
C TRP A 227 10.71 9.97 -18.02
N GLU A 228 10.56 9.24 -19.12
CA GLU A 228 9.33 8.57 -19.50
C GLU A 228 9.63 7.25 -20.21
N ILE A 229 8.80 6.24 -19.94
CA ILE A 229 8.67 5.05 -20.77
C ILE A 229 7.21 4.91 -21.17
N LYS A 230 6.92 4.72 -22.46
CA LYS A 230 5.57 4.66 -23.02
C LYS A 230 5.43 3.55 -24.04
N GLY A 231 4.32 2.81 -23.96
CA GLY A 231 4.07 1.71 -24.87
C GLY A 231 5.04 0.54 -24.67
N LYS A 232 5.91 0.26 -25.63
CA LYS A 232 6.87 -0.85 -25.54
C LYS A 232 8.05 -0.53 -24.62
N VAL A 233 8.38 -1.45 -23.73
CA VAL A 233 9.57 -1.32 -22.86
C VAL A 233 10.83 -1.55 -23.72
N PRO A 234 11.78 -0.60 -23.78
CA PRO A 234 12.99 -0.74 -24.58
C PRO A 234 13.76 -2.02 -24.29
N GLY A 235 14.22 -2.71 -25.35
CA GLY A 235 14.98 -3.95 -25.23
C GLY A 235 14.16 -5.19 -24.84
N THR A 236 12.83 -5.10 -24.82
CA THR A 236 11.95 -6.22 -24.45
C THR A 236 10.75 -6.34 -25.39
N GLU A 237 9.99 -7.46 -25.29
CA GLU A 237 8.69 -7.63 -25.95
C GLU A 237 7.51 -7.16 -25.07
N VAL A 238 7.79 -6.54 -23.90
CA VAL A 238 6.77 -6.10 -22.96
C VAL A 238 6.16 -4.77 -23.42
N ASN A 239 4.85 -4.74 -23.56
CA ASN A 239 4.08 -3.52 -23.78
C ASN A 239 3.41 -3.08 -22.47
N LEU A 240 3.60 -1.80 -22.13
CA LEU A 240 2.87 -1.20 -21.02
C LEU A 240 1.41 -1.05 -21.40
N LYS A 241 0.52 -1.66 -20.63
CA LYS A 241 -0.93 -1.51 -20.78
C LYS A 241 -1.54 -1.38 -19.40
N TRP A 242 -2.38 -0.36 -19.22
CA TRP A 242 -3.14 -0.15 -17.99
C TRP A 242 -2.26 -0.22 -16.73
N MET A 243 -1.26 0.66 -16.66
CA MET A 243 -0.33 0.72 -15.53
C MET A 243 -1.06 1.11 -14.24
N THR A 244 -1.00 0.26 -13.24
CA THR A 244 -1.66 0.50 -11.95
C THR A 244 -0.66 0.82 -10.86
N CYS A 245 0.21 0.01 -10.44
CA CYS A 245 1.29 0.25 -9.46
C CYS A 245 2.10 -1.03 -9.27
#